data_0137bcd3b4054cc0723c9c9e8db02749
#
_entry.id   0137bcd3b4054cc0723c9c9e8db02749
#
_cell.length_a   1.000
_cell.length_b   1.000
_cell.length_c   1.000
_cell.angle_alpha   90.00
_cell.angle_beta   90.00
_cell.angle_gamma   90.00
#
_symmetry.space_group_name_H-M   'P 1'
#
loop_
_entity.id
_entity.type
_entity.pdbx_description
1 polymer ?
#
loop_
_entity_poly.entity_id
_entity_poly.type
_entity_poly.pdbx_seq_one_letter_code
_entity_poly.pdbx_strand_id
1 'polypeptide(L)'
;MIGISGGLDSTLALLVCHEAFKINNYDSKGIHAITMPGFGTTKRTKSNAQILMDLLHVSSEEISIVDGVNQHFKDIHHDPEVHNITYENSQARERTQILMDLSNAYNAIVVGTGDLSELALGWCTYNGDHMSMYAVNASVPKTLVRYIVESVALKDEILHDVLMDICDTPVSPELLPPDKNGKIAQKTEEVLGSYDLHDFFLYQMLRHHDEPKKIYDLACVAFKDVEKETIKKAIVTFYNRFFTQQFKRNCMPDGVKVGSICFSPRGDWRMPSDASRNLWTKQVEEI
;
A
#
# COMPACT_ATOMS: atom_id res chain seq x y z
N MET A 1 -13.32 3.88 -10.69
CA MET A 1 -12.69 5.02 -9.99
C MET A 1 -11.46 4.53 -9.23
N ILE A 2 -10.30 5.12 -9.44
CA ILE A 2 -9.04 4.70 -8.80
C ILE A 2 -8.16 5.92 -8.49
N GLY A 3 -7.56 5.95 -7.29
CA GLY A 3 -6.58 6.98 -6.91
C GLY A 3 -5.18 6.60 -7.40
N ILE A 4 -4.51 7.51 -8.12
CA ILE A 4 -3.16 7.28 -8.66
C ILE A 4 -2.17 8.23 -7.98
N SER A 5 -1.28 7.64 -7.19
CA SER A 5 -0.23 8.39 -6.50
C SER A 5 1.07 8.49 -7.31
N GLY A 6 1.26 7.64 -8.31
CA GLY A 6 2.54 7.45 -9.01
C GLY A 6 3.49 6.47 -8.31
N GLY A 7 3.02 5.78 -7.26
CA GLY A 7 3.73 4.67 -6.61
C GLY A 7 3.35 3.31 -7.18
N LEU A 8 4.10 2.27 -6.80
CA LEU A 8 3.98 0.89 -7.32
C LEU A 8 2.57 0.30 -7.18
N ASP A 9 1.92 0.47 -6.03
CA ASP A 9 0.64 -0.18 -5.75
C ASP A 9 -0.49 0.38 -6.59
N SER A 10 -0.57 1.72 -6.71
CA SER A 10 -1.56 2.36 -7.57
C SER A 10 -1.29 2.09 -9.06
N THR A 11 -0.03 1.96 -9.44
CA THR A 11 0.39 1.56 -10.78
C THR A 11 -0.08 0.16 -11.11
N LEU A 12 0.21 -0.83 -10.25
CA LEU A 12 -0.25 -2.20 -10.47
C LEU A 12 -1.77 -2.28 -10.55
N ALA A 13 -2.47 -1.60 -9.64
CA ALA A 13 -3.94 -1.61 -9.65
C ALA A 13 -4.52 -0.99 -10.93
N LEU A 14 -3.90 0.08 -11.45
CA LEU A 14 -4.32 0.69 -12.73
C LEU A 14 -4.05 -0.23 -13.91
N LEU A 15 -2.89 -0.89 -13.97
CA LEU A 15 -2.55 -1.86 -15.01
C LEU A 15 -3.53 -3.05 -15.01
N VAL A 16 -3.91 -3.56 -13.83
CA VAL A 16 -4.92 -4.63 -13.71
C VAL A 16 -6.28 -4.16 -14.22
N CYS A 17 -6.72 -2.95 -13.85
CA CYS A 17 -7.97 -2.39 -14.35
C CYS A 17 -7.94 -2.22 -15.87
N HIS A 18 -6.85 -1.69 -16.42
CA HIS A 18 -6.69 -1.47 -17.85
C HIS A 18 -6.72 -2.79 -18.63
N GLU A 19 -5.99 -3.80 -18.18
CA GLU A 19 -5.98 -5.11 -18.82
C GLU A 19 -7.37 -5.79 -18.72
N ALA A 20 -8.07 -5.65 -17.60
CA ALA A 20 -9.43 -6.16 -17.43
C ALA A 20 -10.40 -5.49 -18.43
N PHE A 21 -10.30 -4.18 -18.65
CA PHE A 21 -11.10 -3.47 -19.65
C PHE A 21 -10.78 -3.95 -21.06
N LYS A 22 -9.50 -4.10 -21.39
CA LYS A 22 -9.02 -4.59 -22.69
C LYS A 22 -9.55 -6.00 -23.00
N ILE A 23 -9.44 -6.94 -22.04
CA ILE A 23 -9.94 -8.32 -22.21
C ILE A 23 -11.44 -8.35 -22.48
N ASN A 24 -12.19 -7.45 -21.85
CA ASN A 24 -13.66 -7.36 -22.01
C ASN A 24 -14.10 -6.43 -23.16
N ASN A 25 -13.17 -5.88 -23.93
CA ASN A 25 -13.42 -4.91 -25.00
C ASN A 25 -14.19 -3.67 -24.53
N TYR A 26 -13.92 -3.19 -23.32
CA TYR A 26 -14.42 -1.93 -22.79
C TYR A 26 -13.48 -0.78 -23.17
N ASP A 27 -14.05 0.42 -23.33
CA ASP A 27 -13.27 1.63 -23.55
C ASP A 27 -12.48 2.01 -22.29
N SER A 28 -11.16 2.18 -22.42
CA SER A 28 -10.28 2.63 -21.33
C SER A 28 -10.73 3.95 -20.69
N LYS A 29 -11.47 4.79 -21.41
CA LYS A 29 -12.11 6.01 -20.88
C LYS A 29 -13.13 5.73 -19.76
N GLY A 30 -13.62 4.51 -19.63
CA GLY A 30 -14.46 4.08 -18.50
C GLY A 30 -13.66 3.91 -17.18
N ILE A 31 -12.33 3.94 -17.22
CA ILE A 31 -11.48 3.98 -16.03
C ILE A 31 -11.25 5.45 -15.66
N HIS A 32 -11.76 5.87 -14.50
CA HIS A 32 -11.54 7.22 -13.97
C HIS A 32 -10.37 7.16 -12.97
N ALA A 33 -9.23 7.69 -13.38
CA ALA A 33 -7.99 7.72 -12.64
C ALA A 33 -7.76 9.13 -12.07
N ILE A 34 -7.75 9.25 -10.73
CA ILE A 34 -7.69 10.54 -10.04
C ILE A 34 -6.34 10.68 -9.34
N THR A 35 -5.57 11.70 -9.68
CA THR A 35 -4.40 12.09 -8.89
C THR A 35 -4.77 13.18 -7.89
N MET A 36 -4.35 13.02 -6.63
CA MET A 36 -4.78 13.88 -5.53
C MET A 36 -3.55 14.41 -4.78
N PRO A 37 -2.82 15.40 -5.35
CA PRO A 37 -1.63 15.94 -4.70
C PRO A 37 -1.97 16.57 -3.34
N GLY A 38 -1.12 16.27 -2.35
CA GLY A 38 -1.14 16.81 -1.01
C GLY A 38 0.21 17.39 -0.64
N PHE A 39 0.47 17.55 0.67
CA PHE A 39 1.67 18.21 1.17
C PHE A 39 2.96 17.43 0.92
N GLY A 40 2.89 16.10 0.81
CA GLY A 40 4.05 15.22 0.59
C GLY A 40 4.29 14.83 -0.86
N THR A 41 3.42 15.22 -1.79
CA THR A 41 3.50 14.81 -3.19
C THR A 41 4.71 15.44 -3.87
N THR A 42 5.58 14.61 -4.46
CA THR A 42 6.75 15.08 -5.20
C THR A 42 6.43 15.37 -6.68
N LYS A 43 7.28 16.18 -7.33
CA LYS A 43 7.13 16.44 -8.76
C LYS A 43 7.29 15.16 -9.60
N ARG A 44 8.18 14.24 -9.18
CA ARG A 44 8.46 12.99 -9.89
C ARG A 44 7.25 12.07 -9.88
N THR A 45 6.68 11.78 -8.72
CA THR A 45 5.52 10.89 -8.60
C THR A 45 4.30 11.45 -9.29
N LYS A 46 4.05 12.76 -9.19
CA LYS A 46 2.99 13.45 -9.93
C LYS A 46 3.18 13.32 -11.44
N SER A 47 4.41 13.53 -11.95
CA SER A 47 4.72 13.40 -13.37
C SER A 47 4.52 11.96 -13.86
N ASN A 48 4.98 10.97 -13.12
CA ASN A 48 4.82 9.56 -13.45
C ASN A 48 3.35 9.14 -13.50
N ALA A 49 2.56 9.59 -12.52
CA ALA A 49 1.12 9.34 -12.52
C ALA A 49 0.45 9.87 -13.79
N GLN A 50 0.74 11.11 -14.16
CA GLN A 50 0.14 11.74 -15.35
C GLN A 50 0.57 11.03 -16.64
N ILE A 51 1.87 10.78 -16.81
CA ILE A 51 2.40 10.08 -18.00
C ILE A 51 1.76 8.69 -18.14
N LEU A 52 1.65 7.94 -17.05
CA LEU A 52 1.05 6.61 -17.08
C LEU A 52 -0.43 6.66 -17.48
N MET A 53 -1.20 7.58 -16.90
CA MET A 53 -2.62 7.74 -17.23
C MET A 53 -2.83 8.14 -18.70
N ASP A 54 -1.98 9.02 -19.23
CA ASP A 54 -2.03 9.46 -20.64
C ASP A 54 -1.71 8.32 -21.60
N LEU A 55 -0.66 7.53 -21.31
CA LEU A 55 -0.25 6.39 -22.14
C LEU A 55 -1.29 5.26 -22.13
N LEU A 56 -2.00 5.06 -21.02
CA LEU A 56 -3.09 4.08 -20.92
C LEU A 56 -4.42 4.59 -21.45
N HIS A 57 -4.48 5.86 -21.92
CA HIS A 57 -5.68 6.50 -22.47
C HIS A 57 -6.89 6.45 -21.54
N VAL A 58 -6.70 6.45 -20.23
CA VAL A 58 -7.80 6.49 -19.25
C VAL A 58 -8.38 7.91 -19.10
N SER A 59 -9.53 8.03 -18.47
CA SER A 59 -10.05 9.34 -18.04
C SER A 59 -9.28 9.79 -16.80
N SER A 60 -8.58 10.91 -16.87
CA SER A 60 -7.74 11.40 -15.79
C SER A 60 -8.16 12.77 -15.29
N GLU A 61 -8.05 13.00 -14.00
CA GLU A 61 -8.31 14.27 -13.33
C GLU A 61 -7.33 14.48 -12.18
N GLU A 62 -6.95 15.75 -11.95
CA GLU A 62 -6.17 16.14 -10.77
C GLU A 62 -7.04 16.97 -9.81
N ILE A 63 -7.11 16.53 -8.56
CA ILE A 63 -7.86 17.21 -7.48
C ILE A 63 -6.92 17.39 -6.29
N SER A 64 -6.51 18.65 -6.02
CA SER A 64 -5.69 18.96 -4.84
C SER A 64 -6.49 18.76 -3.56
N ILE A 65 -5.89 18.06 -2.58
CA ILE A 65 -6.49 17.88 -1.25
C ILE A 65 -6.08 18.99 -0.26
N VAL A 66 -5.20 19.90 -0.66
CA VAL A 66 -4.56 20.84 0.26
C VAL A 66 -5.58 21.74 0.98
N ASP A 67 -6.54 22.30 0.24
CA ASP A 67 -7.52 23.22 0.83
C ASP A 67 -8.49 22.50 1.76
N GLY A 68 -8.98 21.30 1.38
CA GLY A 68 -9.85 20.47 2.21
C GLY A 68 -9.18 20.06 3.51
N VAL A 69 -7.94 19.58 3.44
CA VAL A 69 -7.16 19.20 4.63
C VAL A 69 -6.85 20.40 5.52
N ASN A 70 -6.51 21.56 4.96
CA ASN A 70 -6.28 22.77 5.74
C ASN A 70 -7.56 23.23 6.45
N GLN A 71 -8.72 23.13 5.82
CA GLN A 71 -9.99 23.43 6.47
C GLN A 71 -10.27 22.43 7.60
N HIS A 72 -10.05 21.13 7.35
CA HIS A 72 -10.21 20.10 8.37
C HIS A 72 -9.27 20.31 9.58
N PHE A 73 -8.02 20.72 9.37
CA PHE A 73 -7.10 21.05 10.48
C PHE A 73 -7.63 22.18 11.35
N LYS A 74 -8.23 23.24 10.75
CA LYS A 74 -8.87 24.32 11.51
C LYS A 74 -10.04 23.79 12.34
N ASP A 75 -10.89 22.94 11.76
CA ASP A 75 -12.09 22.42 12.41
C ASP A 75 -11.77 21.54 13.63
N ILE A 76 -10.67 20.76 13.56
CA ILE A 76 -10.22 19.90 14.66
C ILE A 76 -9.15 20.55 15.55
N HIS A 77 -8.84 21.84 15.34
CA HIS A 77 -7.81 22.58 16.08
C HIS A 77 -6.42 21.93 16.02
N HIS A 78 -6.07 21.29 14.88
CA HIS A 78 -4.75 20.75 14.65
C HIS A 78 -3.80 21.80 14.10
N ASP A 79 -2.61 21.90 14.70
CA ASP A 79 -1.54 22.75 14.18
C ASP A 79 -0.89 22.12 12.94
N PRO A 80 -0.99 22.74 11.75
CA PRO A 80 -0.43 22.18 10.52
C PRO A 80 1.10 22.04 10.52
N GLU A 81 1.82 22.67 11.44
CA GLU A 81 3.26 22.50 11.60
C GLU A 81 3.61 21.24 12.40
N VAL A 82 2.64 20.60 13.04
CA VAL A 82 2.81 19.33 13.78
C VAL A 82 2.58 18.14 12.87
N HIS A 83 3.62 17.63 12.28
CA HIS A 83 3.62 16.51 11.33
C HIS A 83 3.55 15.15 12.04
N ASN A 84 2.42 14.87 12.67
CA ASN A 84 2.14 13.61 13.40
C ASN A 84 1.14 12.73 12.64
N ILE A 85 0.71 11.63 13.27
CA ILE A 85 -0.24 10.68 12.69
C ILE A 85 -1.59 11.33 12.33
N THR A 86 -2.02 12.41 13.00
CA THR A 86 -3.23 13.15 12.64
C THR A 86 -3.04 13.86 11.31
N TYR A 87 -1.89 14.51 11.12
CA TYR A 87 -1.51 15.18 9.88
C TYR A 87 -1.52 14.22 8.69
N GLU A 88 -0.91 13.02 8.85
CA GLU A 88 -0.85 12.01 7.81
C GLU A 88 -2.24 11.43 7.51
N ASN A 89 -2.96 10.99 8.54
CA ASN A 89 -4.26 10.34 8.38
C ASN A 89 -5.34 11.25 7.81
N SER A 90 -5.29 12.55 8.08
CA SER A 90 -6.24 13.53 7.51
C SER A 90 -6.12 13.58 5.99
N GLN A 91 -4.89 13.58 5.46
CA GLN A 91 -4.65 13.57 4.02
C GLN A 91 -5.14 12.28 3.36
N ALA A 92 -4.88 11.12 3.98
CA ALA A 92 -5.31 9.83 3.45
C ALA A 92 -6.85 9.73 3.42
N ARG A 93 -7.54 10.22 4.46
CA ARG A 93 -9.02 10.20 4.51
C ARG A 93 -9.65 11.17 3.54
N GLU A 94 -9.06 12.36 3.34
CA GLU A 94 -9.55 13.33 2.34
C GLU A 94 -9.53 12.72 0.93
N ARG A 95 -8.44 12.03 0.55
CA ARG A 95 -8.37 11.31 -0.72
C ARG A 95 -9.46 10.26 -0.85
N THR A 96 -9.68 9.49 0.20
CA THR A 96 -10.71 8.44 0.20
C THR A 96 -12.11 9.03 0.09
N GLN A 97 -12.42 10.12 0.80
CA GLN A 97 -13.69 10.80 0.70
C GLN A 97 -13.96 11.28 -0.72
N ILE A 98 -13.01 11.96 -1.36
CA ILE A 98 -13.12 12.42 -2.75
C ILE A 98 -13.42 11.24 -3.68
N LEU A 99 -12.67 10.13 -3.58
CA LEU A 99 -12.89 8.96 -4.44
C LEU A 99 -14.27 8.34 -4.25
N MET A 100 -14.75 8.23 -3.01
CA MET A 100 -16.07 7.67 -2.70
C MET A 100 -17.19 8.56 -3.24
N ASP A 101 -17.10 9.87 -3.06
CA ASP A 101 -18.12 10.82 -3.54
C ASP A 101 -18.14 10.90 -5.07
N LEU A 102 -16.96 10.92 -5.72
CA LEU A 102 -16.87 10.85 -7.18
C LEU A 102 -17.41 9.51 -7.71
N SER A 103 -17.19 8.40 -7.01
CA SER A 103 -17.73 7.11 -7.43
C SER A 103 -19.28 7.12 -7.47
N ASN A 104 -19.91 7.79 -6.51
CA ASN A 104 -21.37 8.00 -6.53
C ASN A 104 -21.79 8.88 -7.70
N ALA A 105 -21.08 9.98 -7.95
CA ALA A 105 -21.39 10.91 -9.05
C ALA A 105 -21.27 10.24 -10.43
N TYR A 106 -20.30 9.36 -10.61
CA TYR A 106 -20.03 8.66 -11.87
C TYR A 106 -20.70 7.27 -11.97
N ASN A 107 -21.47 6.85 -10.96
CA ASN A 107 -22.04 5.49 -10.87
C ASN A 107 -20.95 4.40 -11.07
N ALA A 108 -19.86 4.55 -10.37
CA ALA A 108 -18.68 3.69 -10.45
C ALA A 108 -18.38 3.01 -9.11
N ILE A 109 -17.42 2.10 -9.09
CA ILE A 109 -16.85 1.54 -7.85
C ILE A 109 -15.45 2.12 -7.63
N VAL A 110 -15.05 2.23 -6.35
CA VAL A 110 -13.67 2.56 -5.98
C VAL A 110 -12.84 1.29 -5.95
N VAL A 111 -11.76 1.27 -6.74
CA VAL A 111 -10.75 0.20 -6.72
C VAL A 111 -9.63 0.57 -5.78
N GLY A 112 -9.39 -0.29 -4.78
CA GLY A 112 -8.33 -0.14 -3.80
C GLY A 112 -6.98 -0.61 -4.32
N THR A 113 -5.93 0.04 -3.82
CA THR A 113 -4.54 -0.18 -4.24
C THR A 113 -3.70 -0.89 -3.19
N GLY A 114 -4.17 -1.00 -1.94
CA GLY A 114 -3.43 -1.64 -0.84
C GLY A 114 -3.08 -3.10 -1.11
N ASP A 115 -1.87 -3.48 -0.76
CA ASP A 115 -1.32 -4.82 -0.99
C ASP A 115 -1.40 -5.74 0.25
N LEU A 116 -0.99 -7.00 0.07
CA LEU A 116 -1.02 -8.02 1.12
C LEU A 116 -0.12 -7.66 2.31
N SER A 117 1.06 -7.10 2.07
CA SER A 117 2.05 -6.78 3.10
C SER A 117 1.59 -5.61 3.96
N GLU A 118 0.99 -4.60 3.33
CA GLU A 118 0.34 -3.48 4.03
C GLU A 118 -0.80 -3.96 4.91
N LEU A 119 -1.63 -4.88 4.41
CA LEU A 119 -2.70 -5.51 5.19
C LEU A 119 -2.17 -6.34 6.35
N ALA A 120 -1.06 -7.08 6.15
CA ALA A 120 -0.42 -7.86 7.21
C ALA A 120 0.07 -6.97 8.36
N LEU A 121 0.78 -5.90 8.03
CA LEU A 121 1.39 -4.97 8.98
C LEU A 121 0.43 -3.87 9.46
N GLY A 122 -0.76 -3.76 8.85
CA GLY A 122 -1.68 -2.65 9.08
C GLY A 122 -1.06 -1.30 8.72
N TRP A 123 -0.19 -1.26 7.70
CA TRP A 123 0.46 -0.05 7.22
C TRP A 123 -0.44 0.69 6.23
N CYS A 124 -1.53 1.17 6.73
CA CYS A 124 -2.54 1.94 6.02
C CYS A 124 -3.33 2.78 7.03
N THR A 125 -3.93 3.87 6.57
CA THR A 125 -4.83 4.68 7.39
C THR A 125 -6.20 4.02 7.46
N TYR A 126 -6.64 3.69 8.69
CA TYR A 126 -7.99 3.17 8.92
C TYR A 126 -9.05 4.17 8.43
N ASN A 127 -10.01 3.69 7.63
CA ASN A 127 -10.99 4.52 6.92
C ASN A 127 -10.37 5.60 6.02
N GLY A 128 -9.16 5.35 5.51
CA GLY A 128 -8.48 6.13 4.49
C GLY A 128 -8.17 5.24 3.29
N ASP A 129 -6.92 5.21 2.89
CA ASP A 129 -6.38 4.35 1.80
C ASP A 129 -6.65 2.84 1.99
N HIS A 130 -6.91 2.42 3.21
CA HIS A 130 -7.37 1.08 3.57
C HIS A 130 -8.76 0.72 2.99
N MET A 131 -9.61 1.70 2.64
CA MET A 131 -11.00 1.47 2.23
C MET A 131 -11.19 1.60 0.71
N SER A 132 -11.94 0.65 0.16
CA SER A 132 -12.40 0.65 -1.23
C SER A 132 -13.60 -0.27 -1.36
N MET A 133 -14.19 -0.35 -2.54
CA MET A 133 -15.27 -1.31 -2.83
C MET A 133 -14.71 -2.64 -3.34
N TYR A 134 -13.53 -2.64 -3.98
CA TYR A 134 -12.82 -3.83 -4.45
C TYR A 134 -11.30 -3.60 -4.44
N ALA A 135 -10.53 -4.50 -3.85
CA ALA A 135 -9.07 -4.38 -3.73
C ALA A 135 -8.35 -5.41 -4.61
N VAL A 136 -7.78 -4.97 -5.71
CA VAL A 136 -7.15 -5.88 -6.71
C VAL A 136 -5.81 -6.41 -6.24
N ASN A 137 -5.07 -5.68 -5.39
CA ASN A 137 -3.76 -6.06 -4.89
C ASN A 137 -3.79 -6.79 -3.53
N ALA A 138 -4.98 -7.02 -2.94
CA ALA A 138 -5.13 -7.51 -1.56
C ALA A 138 -4.43 -8.84 -1.24
N SER A 139 -4.09 -9.64 -2.23
CA SER A 139 -3.34 -10.89 -2.05
C SER A 139 -1.97 -10.91 -2.76
N VAL A 140 -1.47 -9.75 -3.18
CA VAL A 140 -0.15 -9.59 -3.81
C VAL A 140 0.80 -8.98 -2.78
N PRO A 141 1.88 -9.67 -2.36
CA PRO A 141 2.85 -9.08 -1.44
C PRO A 141 3.64 -7.95 -2.09
N LYS A 142 4.09 -6.98 -1.31
CA LYS A 142 4.81 -5.77 -1.77
C LYS A 142 6.00 -6.12 -2.68
N THR A 143 6.77 -7.13 -2.31
CA THR A 143 7.91 -7.60 -3.12
C THR A 143 7.49 -8.07 -4.49
N LEU A 144 6.34 -8.76 -4.61
CA LEU A 144 5.83 -9.24 -5.88
C LEU A 144 5.23 -8.12 -6.74
N VAL A 145 4.67 -7.06 -6.12
CA VAL A 145 4.13 -5.90 -6.84
C VAL A 145 5.19 -5.33 -7.79
N ARG A 146 6.41 -5.11 -7.30
CA ARG A 146 7.53 -4.60 -8.09
C ARG A 146 7.83 -5.51 -9.29
N TYR A 147 8.00 -6.81 -9.07
CA TYR A 147 8.30 -7.77 -10.14
C TYR A 147 7.22 -7.83 -11.22
N ILE A 148 5.95 -7.71 -10.83
CA ILE A 148 4.85 -7.69 -11.80
C ILE A 148 4.93 -6.43 -12.66
N VAL A 149 5.13 -5.25 -12.06
CA VAL A 149 5.26 -3.98 -12.80
C VAL A 149 6.47 -4.03 -13.73
N GLU A 150 7.63 -4.50 -13.27
CA GLU A 150 8.82 -4.72 -14.11
C GLU A 150 8.53 -5.69 -15.27
N SER A 151 7.79 -6.78 -15.01
CA SER A 151 7.40 -7.74 -16.06
C SER A 151 6.51 -7.11 -17.13
N VAL A 152 5.65 -6.16 -16.77
CA VAL A 152 4.85 -5.40 -17.74
C VAL A 152 5.74 -4.45 -18.52
N ALA A 153 6.62 -3.71 -17.84
CA ALA A 153 7.57 -2.80 -18.48
C ALA A 153 8.44 -3.49 -19.56
N LEU A 154 8.90 -4.71 -19.27
CA LEU A 154 9.72 -5.49 -20.21
C LEU A 154 8.95 -6.02 -21.43
N LYS A 155 7.63 -6.03 -21.40
CA LYS A 155 6.77 -6.52 -22.49
C LYS A 155 6.10 -5.42 -23.30
N ASP A 156 6.08 -4.20 -22.79
CA ASP A 156 5.41 -3.05 -23.40
C ASP A 156 6.40 -1.89 -23.56
N GLU A 157 6.87 -1.69 -24.80
CA GLU A 157 7.86 -0.66 -25.12
C GLU A 157 7.34 0.77 -24.85
N ILE A 158 6.02 0.99 -24.92
CA ILE A 158 5.41 2.32 -24.70
C ILE A 158 5.42 2.66 -23.22
N LEU A 159 5.15 1.68 -22.37
CA LEU A 159 5.06 1.85 -20.92
C LEU A 159 6.43 1.69 -20.22
N HIS A 160 7.45 1.17 -20.92
CA HIS A 160 8.73 0.77 -20.34
C HIS A 160 9.34 1.86 -19.46
N ASP A 161 9.58 3.04 -20.00
CA ASP A 161 10.34 4.07 -19.29
C ASP A 161 9.62 4.60 -18.06
N VAL A 162 8.32 4.85 -18.15
CA VAL A 162 7.53 5.32 -16.99
C VAL A 162 7.41 4.25 -15.91
N LEU A 163 7.23 2.98 -16.28
CA LEU A 163 7.13 1.90 -15.29
C LEU A 163 8.46 1.63 -14.61
N MET A 164 9.57 1.68 -15.33
CA MET A 164 10.90 1.54 -14.74
C MET A 164 11.23 2.71 -13.80
N ASP A 165 10.87 3.96 -14.17
CA ASP A 165 11.06 5.11 -13.27
C ASP A 165 10.22 4.99 -11.99
N ILE A 166 9.00 4.46 -12.09
CA ILE A 166 8.15 4.15 -10.92
C ILE A 166 8.82 3.07 -10.06
N CYS A 167 9.35 1.99 -10.64
CA CYS A 167 10.07 0.95 -9.93
C CYS A 167 11.30 1.48 -9.18
N ASP A 168 11.98 2.47 -9.72
CA ASP A 168 13.17 3.09 -9.12
C ASP A 168 12.84 4.20 -8.11
N THR A 169 11.55 4.47 -7.89
CA THR A 169 11.11 5.44 -6.88
C THR A 169 11.03 4.75 -5.51
N PRO A 170 11.65 5.31 -4.45
CA PRO A 170 11.58 4.74 -3.11
C PRO A 170 10.13 4.64 -2.60
N VAL A 171 9.81 3.53 -1.94
CA VAL A 171 8.47 3.32 -1.34
C VAL A 171 8.26 4.31 -0.18
N SER A 172 7.24 5.14 -0.31
CA SER A 172 6.87 6.15 0.69
C SER A 172 5.37 6.42 0.65
N PRO A 173 4.74 6.69 1.80
CA PRO A 173 3.35 7.14 1.83
C PRO A 173 3.15 8.57 1.30
N GLU A 174 4.23 9.35 1.08
CA GLU A 174 4.21 10.75 0.60
C GLU A 174 3.20 11.65 1.33
N LEU A 175 3.09 11.47 2.64
CA LEU A 175 2.18 12.24 3.49
C LEU A 175 2.89 13.39 4.23
N LEU A 176 4.22 13.28 4.43
CA LEU A 176 5.05 14.31 5.02
C LEU A 176 5.65 15.21 3.95
N PRO A 177 5.77 16.52 4.18
CA PRO A 177 6.44 17.42 3.25
C PRO A 177 7.85 16.92 2.93
N PRO A 178 8.32 17.06 1.66
CA PRO A 178 9.68 16.71 1.31
C PRO A 178 10.70 17.50 2.12
N ASP A 179 11.91 16.98 2.26
CA ASP A 179 13.01 17.66 2.92
C ASP A 179 13.41 18.95 2.17
N LYS A 180 14.34 19.74 2.73
CA LYS A 180 14.83 21.00 2.13
C LYS A 180 15.43 20.83 0.73
N ASN A 181 15.76 19.60 0.33
CA ASN A 181 16.33 19.24 -0.98
C ASN A 181 15.28 18.67 -1.93
N GLY A 182 13.99 18.65 -1.54
CA GLY A 182 12.89 18.07 -2.32
C GLY A 182 12.87 16.55 -2.33
N LYS A 183 13.61 15.88 -1.41
CA LYS A 183 13.62 14.41 -1.29
C LYS A 183 12.51 13.95 -0.36
N ILE A 184 12.06 12.71 -0.57
CA ILE A 184 11.08 12.01 0.28
C ILE A 184 11.58 12.02 1.72
N ALA A 185 10.78 12.61 2.64
CA ALA A 185 11.15 12.79 4.04
C ALA A 185 11.01 11.48 4.85
N GLN A 186 10.11 10.58 4.45
CA GLN A 186 9.85 9.33 5.15
C GLN A 186 9.86 8.15 4.17
N LYS A 187 10.76 7.19 4.41
CA LYS A 187 10.74 5.92 3.72
C LYS A 187 10.08 4.88 4.61
N THR A 188 9.16 4.13 4.05
CA THR A 188 8.40 3.10 4.77
C THR A 188 9.32 2.07 5.44
N GLU A 189 10.36 1.61 4.73
CA GLU A 189 11.29 0.61 5.23
C GLU A 189 12.21 1.11 6.36
N GLU A 190 12.41 2.41 6.51
CA GLU A 190 13.13 2.98 7.66
C GLU A 190 12.32 2.84 8.96
N VAL A 191 11.00 2.78 8.87
CA VAL A 191 10.09 2.64 10.01
C VAL A 191 9.74 1.18 10.29
N LEU A 192 9.45 0.41 9.25
CA LEU A 192 8.99 -0.97 9.36
C LEU A 192 10.13 -2.00 9.32
N GLY A 193 11.20 -1.72 8.59
CA GLY A 193 12.16 -2.69 8.09
C GLY A 193 11.84 -3.13 6.67
N SER A 194 12.73 -3.92 6.06
CA SER A 194 12.57 -4.38 4.67
C SER A 194 11.32 -5.23 4.47
N TYR A 195 10.59 -4.95 3.39
CA TYR A 195 9.47 -5.78 2.96
C TYR A 195 9.90 -7.20 2.57
N ASP A 196 11.13 -7.42 2.10
CA ASP A 196 11.63 -8.77 1.83
C ASP A 196 11.58 -9.65 3.08
N LEU A 197 11.96 -9.12 4.24
CA LEU A 197 11.86 -9.83 5.51
C LEU A 197 10.42 -10.05 5.93
N HIS A 198 9.57 -9.03 5.83
CA HIS A 198 8.17 -9.13 6.25
C HIS A 198 7.38 -10.11 5.39
N ASP A 199 7.56 -10.10 4.08
CA ASP A 199 6.90 -11.02 3.15
C ASP A 199 7.40 -12.45 3.35
N PHE A 200 8.68 -12.64 3.65
CA PHE A 200 9.23 -13.92 4.04
C PHE A 200 8.59 -14.45 5.34
N PHE A 201 8.52 -13.62 6.39
CA PHE A 201 7.89 -14.01 7.67
C PHE A 201 6.41 -14.37 7.46
N LEU A 202 5.71 -13.55 6.70
CA LEU A 202 4.31 -13.74 6.37
C LEU A 202 4.07 -15.08 5.68
N TYR A 203 4.89 -15.40 4.69
CA TYR A 203 4.78 -16.65 3.95
C TYR A 203 5.06 -17.87 4.85
N GLN A 204 6.13 -17.84 5.64
CA GLN A 204 6.46 -18.92 6.57
C GLN A 204 5.37 -19.13 7.61
N MET A 205 4.86 -18.05 8.20
CA MET A 205 3.81 -18.11 9.22
C MET A 205 2.49 -18.65 8.65
N LEU A 206 2.01 -18.11 7.54
CA LEU A 206 0.67 -18.45 7.03
C LEU A 206 0.64 -19.69 6.14
N ARG A 207 1.69 -19.93 5.37
CA ARG A 207 1.72 -21.05 4.42
C ARG A 207 2.28 -22.32 5.04
N HIS A 208 3.30 -22.17 5.89
CA HIS A 208 3.99 -23.29 6.52
C HIS A 208 3.62 -23.51 7.98
N HIS A 209 2.94 -22.52 8.61
CA HIS A 209 2.58 -22.53 10.03
C HIS A 209 3.79 -22.64 10.95
N ASP A 210 4.90 -22.03 10.52
CA ASP A 210 6.14 -22.04 11.28
C ASP A 210 6.06 -21.10 12.48
N GLU A 211 6.67 -21.51 13.58
CA GLU A 211 6.78 -20.71 14.80
C GLU A 211 7.86 -19.61 14.67
N PRO A 212 7.78 -18.52 15.45
CA PRO A 212 8.67 -17.36 15.35
C PRO A 212 10.16 -17.72 15.36
N LYS A 213 10.57 -18.62 16.24
CA LYS A 213 11.97 -19.06 16.32
C LYS A 213 12.44 -19.73 15.04
N LYS A 214 11.64 -20.64 14.50
CA LYS A 214 11.96 -21.33 13.23
C LYS A 214 12.01 -20.34 12.07
N ILE A 215 11.07 -19.39 12.01
CA ILE A 215 11.06 -18.32 11.00
C ILE A 215 12.34 -17.48 11.06
N TYR A 216 12.77 -17.11 12.26
CA TYR A 216 14.03 -16.39 12.46
C TYR A 216 15.24 -17.19 11.97
N ASP A 217 15.35 -18.47 12.36
CA ASP A 217 16.45 -19.34 11.96
C ASP A 217 16.52 -19.50 10.43
N LEU A 218 15.35 -19.68 9.77
CA LEU A 218 15.25 -19.74 8.32
C LEU A 218 15.61 -18.40 7.65
N ALA A 219 15.19 -17.28 8.23
CA ALA A 219 15.54 -15.97 7.73
C ALA A 219 17.04 -15.68 7.79
N CYS A 220 17.71 -16.09 8.89
CA CYS A 220 19.16 -15.98 9.01
C CYS A 220 19.92 -16.78 7.94
N VAL A 221 19.33 -17.86 7.42
CA VAL A 221 19.90 -18.66 6.32
C VAL A 221 19.59 -18.03 4.96
N ALA A 222 18.36 -17.51 4.78
CA ALA A 222 17.91 -16.93 3.53
C ALA A 222 18.57 -15.55 3.25
N PHE A 223 18.70 -14.72 4.29
CA PHE A 223 19.21 -13.35 4.21
C PHE A 223 20.61 -13.23 4.83
N LYS A 224 21.59 -13.91 4.23
CA LYS A 224 22.96 -14.01 4.78
C LYS A 224 23.68 -12.67 4.89
N ASP A 225 23.31 -11.71 4.07
CA ASP A 225 23.92 -10.36 4.01
C ASP A 225 23.25 -9.37 4.97
N VAL A 226 22.18 -9.80 5.67
CA VAL A 226 21.48 -8.99 6.67
C VAL A 226 21.94 -9.38 8.07
N GLU A 227 22.28 -8.38 8.89
CA GLU A 227 22.67 -8.61 10.28
C GLU A 227 21.54 -9.29 11.07
N LYS A 228 21.88 -10.29 11.87
CA LYS A 228 20.93 -11.06 12.69
C LYS A 228 20.09 -10.18 13.61
N GLU A 229 20.68 -9.13 14.15
CA GLU A 229 19.96 -8.17 15.00
C GLU A 229 18.89 -7.38 14.21
N THR A 230 19.15 -7.08 12.94
CA THR A 230 18.15 -6.46 12.03
C THR A 230 17.00 -7.43 11.77
N ILE A 231 17.29 -8.71 11.50
CA ILE A 231 16.26 -9.76 11.33
C ILE A 231 15.43 -9.89 12.61
N LYS A 232 16.06 -9.89 13.79
CA LYS A 232 15.39 -9.96 15.09
C LYS A 232 14.44 -8.76 15.30
N LYS A 233 14.89 -7.55 15.04
CA LYS A 233 14.04 -6.35 15.12
C LYS A 233 12.86 -6.41 14.17
N ALA A 234 13.08 -6.87 12.93
CA ALA A 234 12.04 -6.99 11.93
C ALA A 234 10.96 -8.01 12.35
N ILE A 235 11.33 -9.19 12.87
CA ILE A 235 10.36 -10.19 13.32
C ILE A 235 9.55 -9.75 14.54
N VAL A 236 10.19 -9.01 15.47
CA VAL A 236 9.47 -8.35 16.60
C VAL A 236 8.44 -7.37 16.08
N THR A 237 8.84 -6.50 15.15
CA THR A 237 7.94 -5.53 14.52
C THR A 237 6.79 -6.23 13.79
N PHE A 238 7.10 -7.29 13.03
CA PHE A 238 6.11 -8.09 12.31
C PHE A 238 5.03 -8.64 13.25
N TYR A 239 5.39 -9.40 14.29
CA TYR A 239 4.40 -9.99 15.18
C TYR A 239 3.63 -8.94 15.98
N ASN A 240 4.29 -7.88 16.44
CA ASN A 240 3.63 -6.80 17.14
C ASN A 240 2.54 -6.17 16.27
N ARG A 241 2.88 -5.81 15.04
CA ARG A 241 1.94 -5.18 14.11
C ARG A 241 0.87 -6.15 13.63
N PHE A 242 1.25 -7.37 13.26
CA PHE A 242 0.31 -8.37 12.79
C PHE A 242 -0.86 -8.57 13.75
N PHE A 243 -0.61 -8.69 15.04
CA PHE A 243 -1.66 -8.84 16.04
C PHE A 243 -2.40 -7.53 16.33
N THR A 244 -1.69 -6.45 16.61
CA THR A 244 -2.32 -5.19 17.04
C THR A 244 -3.12 -4.50 15.94
N GLN A 245 -2.86 -4.80 14.67
CA GLN A 245 -3.54 -4.20 13.53
C GLN A 245 -4.67 -5.07 12.95
N GLN A 246 -5.06 -6.16 13.62
CA GLN A 246 -6.13 -7.05 13.17
C GLN A 246 -7.45 -6.34 12.92
N PHE A 247 -7.79 -5.31 13.70
CA PHE A 247 -9.03 -4.56 13.52
C PHE A 247 -9.17 -3.95 12.12
N LYS A 248 -8.07 -3.60 11.47
CA LYS A 248 -8.05 -3.12 10.08
C LYS A 248 -8.42 -4.23 9.10
N ARG A 249 -7.93 -5.45 9.32
CA ARG A 249 -8.23 -6.60 8.47
C ARG A 249 -9.67 -7.09 8.58
N ASN A 250 -10.33 -6.88 9.72
CA ASN A 250 -11.73 -7.27 9.92
C ASN A 250 -12.70 -6.56 8.97
N CYS A 251 -12.35 -5.38 8.50
CA CYS A 251 -13.18 -4.57 7.59
C CYS A 251 -12.48 -4.31 6.25
N MET A 252 -11.53 -5.16 5.86
CA MET A 252 -10.91 -5.03 4.54
C MET A 252 -11.95 -5.21 3.42
N PRO A 253 -11.80 -4.50 2.29
CA PRO A 253 -12.67 -4.67 1.14
C PRO A 253 -12.58 -6.07 0.54
N ASP A 254 -13.55 -6.39 -0.31
CA ASP A 254 -13.49 -7.58 -1.17
C ASP A 254 -12.31 -7.46 -2.13
N GLY A 255 -11.72 -8.60 -2.46
CA GLY A 255 -10.58 -8.66 -3.37
C GLY A 255 -10.34 -10.06 -3.88
N VAL A 256 -9.57 -10.16 -4.94
CA VAL A 256 -9.20 -11.44 -5.55
C VAL A 256 -8.08 -12.10 -4.77
N LYS A 257 -8.17 -13.43 -4.62
CA LYS A 257 -7.07 -14.26 -4.13
C LYS A 257 -6.21 -14.72 -5.31
N VAL A 258 -5.13 -14.00 -5.57
CA VAL A 258 -4.18 -14.31 -6.66
C VAL A 258 -3.20 -15.41 -6.23
N GLY A 259 -2.66 -15.31 -5.02
CA GLY A 259 -1.70 -16.25 -4.46
C GLY A 259 -2.30 -17.28 -3.51
N SER A 260 -1.44 -17.99 -2.78
CA SER A 260 -1.85 -18.99 -1.78
C SER A 260 -2.25 -18.38 -0.43
N ILE A 261 -1.99 -17.09 -0.21
CA ILE A 261 -2.25 -16.35 1.02
C ILE A 261 -3.19 -15.18 0.72
N CYS A 262 -4.18 -14.98 1.58
CA CYS A 262 -5.07 -13.82 1.58
C CYS A 262 -5.58 -13.57 3.00
N PHE A 263 -6.04 -12.35 3.28
CA PHE A 263 -6.58 -11.96 4.59
C PHE A 263 -8.08 -11.77 4.60
N SER A 264 -8.81 -12.25 3.59
CA SER A 264 -10.26 -12.08 3.58
C SER A 264 -10.89 -12.64 4.86
N PRO A 265 -11.56 -11.82 5.69
CA PRO A 265 -12.21 -12.27 6.92
C PRO A 265 -13.43 -13.14 6.64
N ARG A 266 -13.84 -13.22 5.37
CA ARG A 266 -14.97 -14.04 4.91
C ARG A 266 -14.62 -15.51 4.69
N GLY A 267 -13.32 -15.85 4.66
CA GLY A 267 -12.94 -17.24 4.46
C GLY A 267 -11.47 -17.59 4.75
N ASP A 268 -10.53 -16.67 4.50
CA ASP A 268 -9.11 -17.00 4.55
C ASP A 268 -8.46 -16.77 5.92
N TRP A 269 -8.77 -15.65 6.57
CA TRP A 269 -8.15 -15.29 7.84
C TRP A 269 -9.16 -14.69 8.82
N ARG A 270 -9.39 -15.37 9.94
CA ARG A 270 -10.25 -14.91 11.02
C ARG A 270 -9.49 -14.92 12.34
N MET A 271 -9.37 -13.75 12.94
CA MET A 271 -8.75 -13.59 14.25
C MET A 271 -9.48 -12.47 15.00
N PRO A 272 -9.76 -12.62 16.32
CA PRO A 272 -10.27 -11.51 17.12
C PRO A 272 -9.29 -10.34 17.15
N SER A 273 -9.79 -9.11 17.17
CA SER A 273 -8.95 -7.91 17.24
C SER A 273 -8.14 -7.81 18.54
N ASP A 274 -8.59 -8.45 19.59
CA ASP A 274 -7.98 -8.52 20.91
C ASP A 274 -7.18 -9.81 21.16
N ALA A 275 -6.87 -10.57 20.09
CA ALA A 275 -6.04 -11.77 20.20
C ALA A 275 -4.67 -11.44 20.80
N SER A 276 -4.31 -12.18 21.84
CA SER A 276 -3.02 -11.99 22.52
C SER A 276 -1.85 -12.49 21.69
N ARG A 277 -0.82 -11.65 21.52
CA ARG A 277 0.44 -11.98 20.87
C ARG A 277 1.49 -12.60 21.81
N ASN A 278 1.20 -12.69 23.09
CA ASN A 278 2.21 -12.97 24.12
C ASN A 278 2.99 -14.27 23.89
N LEU A 279 2.35 -15.32 23.37
CA LEU A 279 3.02 -16.59 23.08
C LEU A 279 4.07 -16.44 21.98
N TRP A 280 3.79 -15.64 20.93
CA TRP A 280 4.70 -15.37 19.82
C TRP A 280 5.81 -14.40 20.21
N THR A 281 5.48 -13.32 20.92
CA THR A 281 6.48 -12.33 21.36
C THR A 281 7.46 -12.91 22.37
N LYS A 282 7.01 -13.80 23.26
CA LYS A 282 7.90 -14.52 24.18
C LYS A 282 8.93 -15.35 23.42
N GLN A 283 8.52 -16.10 22.41
CA GLN A 283 9.47 -16.87 21.58
C GLN A 283 10.49 -15.97 20.87
N VAL A 284 10.07 -14.77 20.44
CA VAL A 284 10.97 -13.81 19.78
C VAL A 284 11.95 -13.17 20.79
N GLU A 285 11.53 -12.95 22.03
CA GLU A 285 12.40 -12.45 23.11
C GLU A 285 13.49 -13.45 23.48
N GLU A 286 13.21 -14.75 23.37
CA GLU A 286 14.13 -15.86 23.66
C GLU A 286 15.16 -16.13 22.53
N ILE A 287 15.04 -15.48 21.38
CA ILE A 287 16.00 -15.50 20.27
C ILE A 287 17.15 -14.54 20.57
#